data_70a77cbbe0f2fe3f54bdbbe9a9c9c0fc
#
_entry.id   70a77cbbe0f2fe3f54bdbbe9a9c9c0fc
#
_cell.length_a   1.000
_cell.length_b   1.000
_cell.length_c   1.000
_cell.angle_alpha   90.00
_cell.angle_beta   90.00
_cell.angle_gamma   90.00
#
_symmetry.space_group_name_H-M   'P 1'
#
loop_
_entity.id
_entity.type
_entity.pdbx_description
1 polymer ?
#
loop_
_entity_poly.entity_id
_entity_poly.type
_entity_poly.pdbx_seq_one_letter_code
_entity_poly.pdbx_strand_id
1 'polypeptide(L)'
;LPDVLRMKPHRIAPVLVALALAACAASPPPKPQPLPTPQPLPPPKPLHNPLAQWRPSPNHDPRNAVMIVLHQTEMESAEAALLTLQTRNLGGRVSAHYLIGDNGVLYQLVDETERAWHAGASRWGGVSDLNSASIGIEIDNDGVEPFTEAQIATLLRLLGDITWRLDIPKHLVIGHGDIAPARKRDPSALFPWKRLADAGYGLWPRAPLAPPPPGFDAWAAMRLVGYDLRDPEAAVRAFHRHYRGNEASQWLPGDAEILFDLQKQLMDMPEPAVVPITTPSS
;
A
#
# COMPACT_ATOMS: atom_id res chain seq x y z
N LEU A 1 48.17 -25.77 -79.20
CA LEU A 1 48.83 -26.84 -78.46
C LEU A 1 49.28 -26.34 -77.14
N PRO A 2 48.79 -26.89 -76.04
CA PRO A 2 49.01 -26.32 -74.70
C PRO A 2 50.15 -27.02 -73.97
N ASP A 3 50.74 -26.20 -73.08
CA ASP A 3 51.85 -26.52 -72.21
C ASP A 3 51.48 -27.51 -71.07
N VAL A 4 52.43 -28.41 -70.79
CA VAL A 4 52.31 -29.40 -69.72
C VAL A 4 52.83 -28.80 -68.43
N LEU A 5 51.97 -28.68 -67.44
CA LEU A 5 52.31 -28.22 -66.09
C LEU A 5 53.00 -29.39 -65.33
N ARG A 6 54.20 -29.13 -64.88
CA ARG A 6 55.04 -29.99 -64.06
C ARG A 6 54.56 -29.92 -62.58
N MET A 7 54.06 -31.04 -62.04
CA MET A 7 53.77 -31.17 -60.60
C MET A 7 55.03 -31.49 -59.80
N LYS A 8 55.28 -30.75 -58.73
CA LYS A 8 56.34 -31.03 -57.74
C LYS A 8 55.78 -31.96 -56.64
N PRO A 9 56.57 -32.90 -56.13
CA PRO A 9 56.13 -33.80 -55.06
C PRO A 9 56.11 -33.09 -53.69
N HIS A 10 54.96 -33.18 -52.99
CA HIS A 10 54.81 -32.73 -51.59
C HIS A 10 55.41 -33.83 -50.67
N ARG A 11 56.31 -33.40 -49.81
CA ARG A 11 56.85 -34.19 -48.71
C ARG A 11 55.82 -34.31 -47.62
N ILE A 12 55.39 -35.51 -47.24
CA ILE A 12 54.54 -35.82 -46.10
C ILE A 12 55.42 -35.90 -44.84
N ALA A 13 55.22 -34.98 -43.88
CA ALA A 13 55.84 -35.06 -42.55
C ALA A 13 54.93 -35.88 -41.62
N PRO A 14 55.49 -36.80 -40.81
CA PRO A 14 54.67 -37.54 -39.86
C PRO A 14 54.28 -36.67 -38.71
N VAL A 15 52.96 -36.54 -38.45
CA VAL A 15 52.38 -35.90 -37.25
C VAL A 15 52.42 -36.90 -36.11
N LEU A 16 53.32 -36.69 -35.16
CA LEU A 16 53.30 -37.37 -33.85
C LEU A 16 52.13 -36.88 -33.02
N VAL A 17 51.12 -37.72 -32.86
CA VAL A 17 50.01 -37.48 -31.92
C VAL A 17 50.49 -37.86 -30.52
N ALA A 18 50.80 -36.86 -29.68
CA ALA A 18 51.01 -37.02 -28.23
C ALA A 18 49.67 -37.13 -27.51
N LEU A 19 49.30 -38.33 -27.06
CA LEU A 19 48.17 -38.52 -26.13
C LEU A 19 48.55 -37.94 -24.75
N ALA A 20 48.03 -36.77 -24.42
CA ALA A 20 48.05 -36.23 -23.04
C ALA A 20 46.97 -36.91 -22.20
N LEU A 21 47.32 -37.81 -21.30
CA LEU A 21 46.49 -38.35 -20.25
C LEU A 21 46.24 -37.23 -19.21
N ALA A 22 45.09 -36.55 -19.30
CA ALA A 22 44.64 -35.65 -18.26
C ALA A 22 44.16 -36.45 -17.04
N ALA A 23 44.98 -36.53 -16.01
CA ALA A 23 44.56 -37.04 -14.71
C ALA A 23 43.56 -36.07 -14.10
N CYS A 24 42.28 -36.46 -14.03
CA CYS A 24 41.28 -35.76 -13.24
C CYS A 24 41.65 -35.86 -11.76
N ALA A 25 42.38 -34.86 -11.24
CA ALA A 25 42.50 -34.65 -9.80
C ALA A 25 41.14 -34.19 -9.25
N ALA A 26 40.44 -35.09 -8.59
CA ALA A 26 39.21 -34.75 -7.88
C ALA A 26 39.51 -33.70 -6.80
N SER A 27 38.91 -32.52 -6.90
CA SER A 27 39.02 -31.47 -5.88
C SER A 27 38.49 -32.01 -4.54
N PRO A 28 39.18 -31.75 -3.44
CA PRO A 28 38.67 -32.18 -2.14
C PRO A 28 37.30 -31.55 -1.85
N PRO A 29 36.40 -32.26 -1.15
CA PRO A 29 35.07 -31.73 -0.82
C PRO A 29 35.20 -30.41 -0.05
N PRO A 30 34.32 -29.44 -0.30
CA PRO A 30 34.34 -28.17 0.42
C PRO A 30 34.19 -28.44 1.92
N LYS A 31 34.99 -27.74 2.73
CA LYS A 31 34.89 -27.83 4.20
C LYS A 31 33.49 -27.38 4.59
N PRO A 32 32.84 -28.08 5.57
CA PRO A 32 31.55 -27.65 6.10
C PRO A 32 31.62 -26.17 6.53
N GLN A 33 30.78 -25.32 5.94
CA GLN A 33 30.66 -23.94 6.39
C GLN A 33 30.00 -23.97 7.80
N PRO A 34 30.49 -23.17 8.76
CA PRO A 34 29.80 -23.03 10.02
C PRO A 34 28.36 -22.60 9.77
N LEU A 35 27.40 -23.24 10.44
CA LEU A 35 26.01 -22.79 10.42
C LEU A 35 25.95 -21.32 10.85
N PRO A 36 25.15 -20.48 10.14
CA PRO A 36 25.01 -19.07 10.53
C PRO A 36 24.57 -19.01 11.99
N THR A 37 25.30 -18.26 12.78
CA THR A 37 24.94 -18.00 14.19
C THR A 37 23.51 -17.45 14.21
N PRO A 38 22.59 -17.99 15.04
CA PRO A 38 21.24 -17.46 15.14
C PRO A 38 21.32 -15.97 15.47
N GLN A 39 20.75 -15.13 14.60
CA GLN A 39 20.64 -13.70 14.89
C GLN A 39 19.71 -13.54 16.11
N PRO A 40 20.05 -12.66 17.06
CA PRO A 40 19.15 -12.33 18.14
C PRO A 40 17.79 -11.93 17.57
N LEU A 41 16.70 -12.48 18.10
CA LEU A 41 15.35 -12.05 17.74
C LEU A 41 15.24 -10.54 17.95
N PRO A 42 14.62 -9.79 17.03
CA PRO A 42 14.37 -8.37 17.24
C PRO A 42 13.61 -8.19 18.57
N PRO A 43 13.86 -7.10 19.31
CA PRO A 43 13.13 -6.83 20.54
C PRO A 43 11.62 -6.83 20.27
N PRO A 44 10.79 -7.31 21.22
CA PRO A 44 9.35 -7.29 21.06
C PRO A 44 8.87 -5.87 20.74
N LYS A 45 8.00 -5.74 19.74
CA LYS A 45 7.41 -4.44 19.36
C LYS A 45 6.62 -3.90 20.55
N PRO A 46 6.69 -2.59 20.86
CA PRO A 46 5.89 -2.02 21.92
C PRO A 46 4.41 -2.19 21.59
N LEU A 47 3.59 -2.50 22.62
CA LEU A 47 2.13 -2.66 22.51
C LEU A 47 1.46 -1.37 22.01
N HIS A 48 2.05 -0.22 22.33
CA HIS A 48 1.52 1.08 21.93
C HIS A 48 2.57 1.85 21.14
N ASN A 49 2.10 2.69 20.22
CA ASN A 49 2.97 3.52 19.40
C ASN A 49 3.68 4.57 20.30
N PRO A 50 5.02 4.63 20.33
CA PRO A 50 5.75 5.57 21.17
C PRO A 50 5.58 7.04 20.76
N LEU A 51 5.03 7.32 19.56
CA LEU A 51 4.75 8.68 19.08
C LEU A 51 3.42 9.23 19.59
N ALA A 52 2.55 8.37 20.16
CA ALA A 52 1.17 8.72 20.51
C ALA A 52 0.95 8.76 22.02
N GLN A 53 0.04 9.64 22.45
CA GLN A 53 -0.52 9.58 23.79
C GLN A 53 -1.59 8.48 23.86
N TRP A 54 -1.39 7.48 24.70
CA TRP A 54 -2.35 6.37 24.87
C TRP A 54 -3.62 6.86 25.56
N ARG A 55 -4.75 6.76 24.87
CA ARG A 55 -6.08 7.14 25.35
C ARG A 55 -7.09 6.04 24.99
N PRO A 56 -7.19 4.98 25.80
CA PRO A 56 -7.90 3.75 25.44
C PRO A 56 -9.39 3.95 25.13
N SER A 57 -9.88 3.24 24.11
CA SER A 57 -11.30 3.08 23.79
C SER A 57 -11.73 1.65 24.17
N PRO A 58 -12.92 1.43 24.77
CA PRO A 58 -13.45 0.09 25.04
C PRO A 58 -14.05 -0.59 23.79
N ASN A 59 -14.08 0.09 22.65
CA ASN A 59 -14.75 -0.38 21.43
C ASN A 59 -13.76 -1.03 20.46
N HIS A 60 -13.24 -2.24 20.78
CA HIS A 60 -12.29 -2.97 19.93
C HIS A 60 -12.50 -4.49 19.99
N ASP A 61 -11.93 -5.24 19.01
CA ASP A 61 -11.86 -6.71 18.94
C ASP A 61 -10.55 -7.12 18.24
N PRO A 62 -9.97 -8.32 18.45
CA PRO A 62 -8.72 -8.78 17.81
C PRO A 62 -8.77 -8.84 16.28
N ARG A 63 -7.66 -8.51 15.60
CA ARG A 63 -7.57 -8.52 14.13
C ARG A 63 -6.14 -8.34 13.58
N ASN A 64 -5.97 -8.36 12.21
CA ASN A 64 -4.74 -8.00 11.50
C ASN A 64 -5.02 -6.94 10.43
N ALA A 65 -4.25 -5.84 10.44
CA ALA A 65 -4.36 -4.79 9.44
C ALA A 65 -3.46 -5.06 8.23
N VAL A 66 -3.98 -4.78 7.05
CA VAL A 66 -3.26 -4.82 5.76
C VAL A 66 -3.34 -3.49 5.00
N MET A 67 -4.06 -2.50 5.54
CA MET A 67 -4.22 -1.18 4.94
C MET A 67 -4.48 -0.10 6.00
N ILE A 68 -4.45 1.17 5.60
CA ILE A 68 -4.75 2.32 6.44
C ILE A 68 -5.90 3.11 5.82
N VAL A 69 -6.90 3.45 6.65
CA VAL A 69 -8.03 4.29 6.24
C VAL A 69 -7.95 5.61 6.97
N LEU A 70 -7.92 6.70 6.21
CA LEU A 70 -7.92 8.06 6.71
C LEU A 70 -9.34 8.62 6.78
N HIS A 71 -9.62 9.32 7.88
CA HIS A 71 -10.89 9.97 8.17
C HIS A 71 -10.67 11.43 8.50
N GLN A 72 -11.75 12.20 8.50
CA GLN A 72 -11.84 13.48 9.21
C GLN A 72 -13.02 13.42 10.17
N THR A 73 -12.90 14.09 11.32
CA THR A 73 -13.86 13.96 12.43
C THR A 73 -15.23 14.56 12.13
N GLU A 74 -15.31 15.61 11.32
CA GLU A 74 -16.51 16.45 11.12
C GLU A 74 -17.06 16.98 12.45
N MET A 75 -16.16 17.26 13.42
CA MET A 75 -16.48 17.73 14.77
C MET A 75 -15.79 19.06 15.07
N GLU A 76 -16.25 19.72 16.15
CA GLU A 76 -15.77 21.06 16.53
C GLU A 76 -14.37 21.05 17.15
N SER A 77 -13.90 19.89 17.66
CA SER A 77 -12.58 19.78 18.30
C SER A 77 -12.14 18.34 18.50
N ALA A 78 -10.84 18.15 18.71
CA ALA A 78 -10.25 16.86 19.06
C ALA A 78 -10.84 16.30 20.38
N GLU A 79 -11.18 17.15 21.35
CA GLU A 79 -11.81 16.73 22.60
C GLU A 79 -13.21 16.16 22.36
N ALA A 80 -14.01 16.78 21.49
CA ALA A 80 -15.33 16.27 21.10
C ALA A 80 -15.20 14.93 20.37
N ALA A 81 -14.21 14.81 19.49
CA ALA A 81 -13.90 13.57 18.80
C ALA A 81 -13.45 12.47 19.77
N LEU A 82 -12.54 12.78 20.71
CA LEU A 82 -12.11 11.83 21.76
C LEU A 82 -13.30 11.33 22.58
N LEU A 83 -14.19 12.21 23.00
CA LEU A 83 -15.38 11.84 23.75
C LEU A 83 -16.25 10.87 22.95
N THR A 84 -16.46 11.13 21.67
CA THR A 84 -17.26 10.27 20.77
C THR A 84 -16.61 8.90 20.57
N LEU A 85 -15.30 8.87 20.34
CA LEU A 85 -14.54 7.63 20.03
C LEU A 85 -14.30 6.75 21.28
N GLN A 86 -14.41 7.31 22.49
CA GLN A 86 -14.20 6.61 23.75
C GLN A 86 -15.50 6.18 24.43
N THR A 87 -16.67 6.68 23.99
CA THR A 87 -17.96 6.37 24.61
C THR A 87 -18.79 5.41 23.78
N ARG A 88 -19.77 4.76 24.43
CA ARG A 88 -20.80 3.99 23.71
C ARG A 88 -21.89 4.95 23.26
N ASN A 89 -22.01 5.14 21.96
CA ASN A 89 -23.03 6.02 21.36
C ASN A 89 -24.34 5.27 21.14
N LEU A 90 -25.46 6.00 21.10
CA LEU A 90 -26.78 5.43 20.79
C LEU A 90 -26.84 4.79 19.40
N GLY A 91 -26.00 5.25 18.44
CA GLY A 91 -25.88 4.70 17.08
C GLY A 91 -24.99 3.47 16.97
N GLY A 92 -24.41 2.97 18.07
CA GLY A 92 -23.51 1.83 18.07
C GLY A 92 -22.07 2.14 18.50
N ARG A 93 -21.19 1.16 18.33
CA ARG A 93 -19.75 1.32 18.62
C ARG A 93 -19.08 2.14 17.51
N VAL A 94 -18.38 3.21 17.88
CA VAL A 94 -17.52 3.99 16.99
C VAL A 94 -16.17 4.15 17.67
N SER A 95 -15.08 3.89 16.99
CA SER A 95 -13.71 4.11 17.47
C SER A 95 -12.74 4.15 16.29
N ALA A 96 -11.57 4.73 16.51
CA ALA A 96 -10.44 4.69 15.58
C ALA A 96 -9.18 4.25 16.33
N HIS A 97 -8.14 3.85 15.62
CA HIS A 97 -6.87 3.50 16.26
C HIS A 97 -6.16 4.77 16.71
N TYR A 98 -6.21 5.81 15.89
CA TYR A 98 -5.55 7.09 16.11
C TYR A 98 -6.47 8.27 15.87
N LEU A 99 -6.17 9.36 16.57
CA LEU A 99 -6.72 10.71 16.32
C LEU A 99 -5.56 11.70 16.30
N ILE A 100 -5.56 12.58 15.31
CA ILE A 100 -4.62 13.71 15.19
C ILE A 100 -5.41 14.99 15.39
N GLY A 101 -5.13 15.74 16.46
CA GLY A 101 -5.74 17.05 16.73
C GLY A 101 -5.25 18.13 15.75
N ASP A 102 -5.95 19.25 15.68
CA ASP A 102 -5.62 20.43 14.85
C ASP A 102 -4.20 20.96 15.09
N ASN A 103 -3.73 20.86 16.33
CA ASN A 103 -2.39 21.23 16.78
C ASN A 103 -1.32 20.15 16.51
N GLY A 104 -1.69 19.04 15.87
CA GLY A 104 -0.82 17.91 15.57
C GLY A 104 -0.54 16.97 16.73
N VAL A 105 -1.24 17.10 17.87
CA VAL A 105 -1.13 16.11 18.96
C VAL A 105 -1.72 14.79 18.49
N LEU A 106 -0.97 13.70 18.71
CA LEU A 106 -1.35 12.35 18.31
C LEU A 106 -1.84 11.56 19.51
N TYR A 107 -3.05 11.03 19.41
CA TYR A 107 -3.66 10.13 20.39
C TYR A 107 -3.77 8.73 19.79
N GLN A 108 -3.50 7.70 20.57
CA GLN A 108 -3.83 6.31 20.26
C GLN A 108 -4.95 5.85 21.18
N LEU A 109 -6.05 5.34 20.60
CA LEU A 109 -7.27 4.96 21.33
C LEU A 109 -7.47 3.44 21.37
N VAL A 110 -7.05 2.75 20.31
CA VAL A 110 -7.15 1.29 20.17
C VAL A 110 -5.79 0.73 19.82
N ASP A 111 -5.44 -0.44 20.39
CA ASP A 111 -4.22 -1.14 20.02
C ASP A 111 -4.26 -1.57 18.55
N GLU A 112 -3.13 -1.54 17.86
CA GLU A 112 -3.06 -1.84 16.43
C GLU A 112 -3.37 -3.30 16.11
N THR A 113 -3.28 -4.20 17.07
CA THR A 113 -3.67 -5.61 16.94
C THR A 113 -5.16 -5.87 17.16
N GLU A 114 -5.88 -4.84 17.65
CA GLU A 114 -7.31 -4.90 17.94
C GLU A 114 -8.14 -4.21 16.86
N ARG A 115 -9.39 -4.64 16.70
CA ARG A 115 -10.32 -4.06 15.73
C ARG A 115 -10.95 -2.78 16.27
N ALA A 116 -10.76 -1.65 15.59
CA ALA A 116 -11.54 -0.44 15.79
C ALA A 116 -12.78 -0.39 14.87
N TRP A 117 -13.79 0.40 15.25
CA TRP A 117 -15.05 0.51 14.54
C TRP A 117 -15.15 1.86 13.82
N HIS A 118 -14.44 2.01 12.70
CA HIS A 118 -14.30 3.26 11.96
C HIS A 118 -14.82 3.21 10.51
N ALA A 119 -14.82 2.01 9.87
CA ALA A 119 -15.10 1.89 8.45
C ALA A 119 -16.60 1.62 8.14
N GLY A 120 -17.34 1.03 9.08
CA GLY A 120 -18.75 0.65 8.88
C GLY A 120 -18.92 -0.29 7.68
N ALA A 121 -20.09 -0.20 7.03
CA ALA A 121 -20.35 -0.92 5.77
C ALA A 121 -19.51 -0.31 4.65
N SER A 122 -18.47 -0.99 4.22
CA SER A 122 -17.45 -0.51 3.30
C SER A 122 -16.86 -1.63 2.46
N ARG A 123 -16.16 -1.28 1.38
CA ARG A 123 -15.47 -2.24 0.50
C ARG A 123 -14.30 -1.56 -0.21
N TRP A 124 -13.20 -2.30 -0.34
CA TRP A 124 -12.08 -1.91 -1.17
C TRP A 124 -11.46 -3.13 -1.83
N GLY A 125 -11.39 -3.15 -3.15
CA GLY A 125 -11.01 -4.34 -3.89
C GLY A 125 -11.89 -5.54 -3.52
N GLY A 126 -11.27 -6.65 -3.11
CA GLY A 126 -11.96 -7.86 -2.65
C GLY A 126 -12.36 -7.85 -1.17
N VAL A 127 -11.96 -6.82 -0.39
CA VAL A 127 -12.14 -6.77 1.07
C VAL A 127 -13.44 -6.05 1.43
N SER A 128 -14.25 -6.63 2.31
CA SER A 128 -15.53 -6.08 2.77
C SER A 128 -15.63 -5.80 4.27
N ASP A 129 -14.68 -6.29 5.08
CA ASP A 129 -14.58 -5.98 6.51
C ASP A 129 -13.37 -5.10 6.78
N LEU A 130 -13.50 -3.81 6.44
CA LEU A 130 -12.40 -2.85 6.58
C LEU A 130 -12.12 -2.50 8.04
N ASN A 131 -13.05 -2.67 8.97
CA ASN A 131 -12.78 -2.53 10.40
C ASN A 131 -11.71 -3.51 10.87
N SER A 132 -11.73 -4.75 10.35
CA SER A 132 -10.73 -5.77 10.67
C SER A 132 -9.46 -5.65 9.83
N ALA A 133 -9.58 -5.18 8.58
CA ALA A 133 -8.47 -5.17 7.62
C ALA A 133 -7.63 -3.90 7.66
N SER A 134 -8.02 -2.85 8.44
CA SER A 134 -7.32 -1.58 8.37
C SER A 134 -7.04 -0.92 9.72
N ILE A 135 -6.02 -0.05 9.75
CA ILE A 135 -5.81 0.96 10.78
C ILE A 135 -6.65 2.19 10.42
N GLY A 136 -7.58 2.62 11.28
CA GLY A 136 -8.32 3.88 11.11
C GLY A 136 -7.59 5.02 11.80
N ILE A 137 -7.37 6.12 11.06
CA ILE A 137 -6.76 7.35 11.57
C ILE A 137 -7.74 8.49 11.35
N GLU A 138 -8.26 9.04 12.42
CA GLU A 138 -9.08 10.25 12.42
C GLU A 138 -8.17 11.49 12.43
N ILE A 139 -8.57 12.55 11.72
CA ILE A 139 -7.88 13.83 11.68
C ILE A 139 -8.91 14.88 12.03
N ASP A 140 -8.66 15.66 13.07
CA ASP A 140 -9.57 16.70 13.54
C ASP A 140 -9.71 17.80 12.49
N ASN A 141 -10.89 17.89 11.89
CA ASN A 141 -11.21 18.84 10.83
C ASN A 141 -12.72 18.85 10.60
N ASP A 142 -13.30 20.02 10.38
CA ASP A 142 -14.75 20.19 10.15
C ASP A 142 -15.19 19.91 8.71
N GLY A 143 -14.23 19.69 7.79
CA GLY A 143 -14.48 19.38 6.37
C GLY A 143 -14.58 20.59 5.45
N VAL A 144 -14.49 21.81 5.97
CA VAL A 144 -14.60 23.06 5.20
C VAL A 144 -13.35 23.93 5.24
N GLU A 145 -12.40 23.63 6.15
CA GLU A 145 -11.13 24.30 6.25
C GLU A 145 -9.95 23.41 5.79
N PRO A 146 -8.81 24.00 5.41
CA PRO A 146 -7.60 23.25 5.10
C PRO A 146 -7.05 22.52 6.33
N PHE A 147 -6.48 21.32 6.12
CA PHE A 147 -5.72 20.59 7.14
C PHE A 147 -4.43 21.34 7.51
N THR A 148 -4.12 21.42 8.81
CA THR A 148 -2.95 22.16 9.29
C THR A 148 -1.63 21.48 8.95
N GLU A 149 -0.55 22.24 8.86
CA GLU A 149 0.80 21.70 8.67
C GLU A 149 1.21 20.75 9.80
N ALA A 150 0.77 21.03 11.02
CA ALA A 150 1.03 20.21 12.19
C ALA A 150 0.34 18.83 12.06
N GLN A 151 -0.91 18.80 11.57
CA GLN A 151 -1.63 17.55 11.30
C GLN A 151 -0.91 16.70 10.25
N ILE A 152 -0.58 17.30 9.10
CA ILE A 152 0.05 16.56 8.00
C ILE A 152 1.45 16.09 8.37
N ALA A 153 2.24 16.89 9.07
CA ALA A 153 3.55 16.46 9.56
C ALA A 153 3.46 15.28 10.54
N THR A 154 2.48 15.29 11.43
CA THR A 154 2.22 14.18 12.36
C THR A 154 1.71 12.95 11.63
N LEU A 155 0.78 13.09 10.69
CA LEU A 155 0.28 12.00 9.87
C LEU A 155 1.42 11.30 9.09
N LEU A 156 2.29 12.06 8.43
CA LEU A 156 3.41 11.49 7.68
C LEU A 156 4.39 10.70 8.56
N ARG A 157 4.66 11.18 9.79
CA ARG A 157 5.49 10.44 10.76
C ARG A 157 4.79 9.15 11.20
N LEU A 158 3.48 9.21 11.48
CA LEU A 158 2.67 8.07 11.88
C LEU A 158 2.60 7.03 10.76
N LEU A 159 2.36 7.44 9.52
CA LEU A 159 2.35 6.55 8.35
C LEU A 159 3.70 5.85 8.17
N GLY A 160 4.81 6.58 8.36
CA GLY A 160 6.16 6.00 8.30
C GLY A 160 6.38 4.91 9.33
N ASP A 161 5.94 5.13 10.56
CA ASP A 161 6.07 4.17 11.65
C ASP A 161 5.16 2.94 11.44
N ILE A 162 3.87 3.15 11.18
CA ILE A 162 2.89 2.05 11.03
C ILE A 162 3.23 1.17 9.83
N THR A 163 3.47 1.76 8.65
CA THR A 163 3.75 0.98 7.44
C THR A 163 5.03 0.14 7.58
N TRP A 164 6.04 0.64 8.30
CA TRP A 164 7.26 -0.11 8.57
C TRP A 164 7.05 -1.21 9.62
N ARG A 165 6.38 -0.91 10.75
CA ARG A 165 6.21 -1.87 11.85
C ARG A 165 5.25 -3.01 11.51
N LEU A 166 4.16 -2.70 10.79
CA LEU A 166 3.09 -3.64 10.47
C LEU A 166 3.21 -4.23 9.06
N ASP A 167 4.25 -3.85 8.30
CA ASP A 167 4.47 -4.27 6.92
C ASP A 167 3.25 -3.96 6.01
N ILE A 168 2.58 -2.82 6.26
CA ILE A 168 1.45 -2.40 5.45
C ILE A 168 1.95 -1.75 4.17
N PRO A 169 1.50 -2.23 2.97
CA PRO A 169 1.90 -1.63 1.70
C PRO A 169 1.53 -0.14 1.64
N LYS A 170 2.50 0.73 1.36
CA LYS A 170 2.31 2.19 1.37
C LYS A 170 1.23 2.68 0.40
N HIS A 171 0.99 1.96 -0.70
CA HIS A 171 -0.06 2.29 -1.66
C HIS A 171 -1.49 2.02 -1.12
N LEU A 172 -1.62 1.28 -0.02
CA LEU A 172 -2.90 1.00 0.65
C LEU A 172 -3.21 1.99 1.78
N VAL A 173 -2.83 3.26 1.60
CA VAL A 173 -3.31 4.40 2.39
C VAL A 173 -4.42 5.07 1.57
N ILE A 174 -5.66 4.96 2.05
CA ILE A 174 -6.89 5.33 1.32
C ILE A 174 -7.85 6.11 2.22
N GLY A 175 -8.87 6.75 1.64
CA GLY A 175 -9.86 7.52 2.38
C GLY A 175 -11.12 6.72 2.72
N HIS A 176 -11.83 7.12 3.77
CA HIS A 176 -13.13 6.53 4.12
C HIS A 176 -14.15 6.72 2.99
N GLY A 177 -14.14 7.88 2.34
CA GLY A 177 -14.97 8.15 1.16
C GLY A 177 -14.64 7.26 -0.03
N ASP A 178 -13.40 6.75 -0.16
CA ASP A 178 -13.03 5.82 -1.22
C ASP A 178 -13.63 4.42 -0.99
N ILE A 179 -13.62 3.95 0.26
CA ILE A 179 -14.10 2.62 0.63
C ILE A 179 -15.62 2.54 0.85
N ALA A 180 -16.28 3.70 1.00
CA ALA A 180 -17.72 3.80 1.23
C ALA A 180 -18.35 4.97 0.43
N PRO A 181 -18.16 5.04 -0.89
CA PRO A 181 -18.41 6.24 -1.69
C PRO A 181 -19.85 6.75 -1.66
N ALA A 182 -20.84 5.84 -1.54
CA ALA A 182 -22.26 6.20 -1.46
C ALA A 182 -22.67 6.72 -0.08
N ARG A 183 -21.83 6.57 0.95
CA ARG A 183 -22.19 6.84 2.36
C ARG A 183 -21.28 7.88 3.01
N LYS A 184 -20.03 8.00 2.55
CA LYS A 184 -18.98 8.78 3.20
C LYS A 184 -18.29 9.74 2.23
N ARG A 185 -17.84 10.86 2.78
CA ARG A 185 -17.15 11.92 2.02
C ARG A 185 -15.83 12.34 2.66
N ASP A 186 -15.45 11.71 3.76
CA ASP A 186 -14.22 11.98 4.49
C ASP A 186 -13.04 11.12 4.00
N PRO A 187 -11.81 11.67 3.98
CA PRO A 187 -11.50 13.08 4.07
C PRO A 187 -12.07 13.90 2.90
N SER A 188 -12.34 15.19 3.15
CA SER A 188 -12.91 16.11 2.16
C SER A 188 -11.97 16.33 0.97
N ALA A 189 -12.47 16.99 -0.08
CA ALA A 189 -11.68 17.37 -1.25
C ALA A 189 -10.50 18.32 -0.95
N LEU A 190 -10.47 18.91 0.26
CA LEU A 190 -9.37 19.75 0.74
C LEU A 190 -8.19 18.93 1.29
N PHE A 191 -8.36 17.61 1.46
CA PHE A 191 -7.28 16.78 1.98
C PHE A 191 -6.12 16.69 0.97
N PRO A 192 -4.87 16.93 1.43
CA PRO A 192 -3.72 17.06 0.51
C PRO A 192 -3.13 15.71 0.10
N TRP A 193 -3.92 14.87 -0.60
CA TRP A 193 -3.50 13.53 -1.06
C TRP A 193 -2.17 13.54 -1.82
N LYS A 194 -1.99 14.53 -2.70
CA LYS A 194 -0.72 14.66 -3.45
C LYS A 194 0.48 14.77 -2.53
N ARG A 195 0.37 15.47 -1.40
CA ARG A 195 1.46 15.63 -0.45
C ARG A 195 1.84 14.30 0.23
N LEU A 196 0.86 13.45 0.50
CA LEU A 196 1.10 12.10 1.00
C LEU A 196 1.79 11.24 -0.06
N ALA A 197 1.34 11.34 -1.30
CA ALA A 197 1.93 10.62 -2.43
C ALA A 197 3.37 11.06 -2.72
N ASP A 198 3.68 12.36 -2.62
CA ASP A 198 5.05 12.88 -2.74
C ASP A 198 5.98 12.33 -1.62
N ALA A 199 5.42 11.94 -0.48
CA ALA A 199 6.10 11.22 0.60
C ALA A 199 6.06 9.69 0.45
N GLY A 200 5.46 9.17 -0.63
CA GLY A 200 5.41 7.75 -0.98
C GLY A 200 4.22 6.99 -0.40
N TYR A 201 3.14 7.66 0.05
CA TYR A 201 1.92 7.04 0.59
C TYR A 201 0.72 7.24 -0.32
N GLY A 202 -0.06 6.17 -0.52
CA GLY A 202 -1.18 6.15 -1.46
C GLY A 202 -0.72 6.01 -2.92
N LEU A 203 -1.67 5.77 -3.80
CA LEU A 203 -1.46 5.84 -5.25
C LEU A 203 -1.68 7.28 -5.71
N TRP A 204 -0.86 7.74 -6.64
CA TRP A 204 -1.04 9.05 -7.26
C TRP A 204 -0.56 9.04 -8.71
N PRO A 205 -1.29 9.72 -9.63
CA PRO A 205 -0.88 9.78 -11.03
C PRO A 205 0.47 10.48 -11.20
N ARG A 206 1.35 9.88 -12.02
CA ARG A 206 2.74 10.31 -12.26
C ARG A 206 2.82 11.09 -13.57
N ALA A 207 2.92 12.40 -13.48
CA ALA A 207 3.07 13.26 -14.66
C ALA A 207 4.45 13.07 -15.34
N PRO A 208 4.54 13.20 -16.70
CA PRO A 208 3.43 13.46 -17.62
C PRO A 208 2.57 12.21 -17.83
N LEU A 209 1.24 12.39 -17.85
CA LEU A 209 0.31 11.30 -18.10
C LEU A 209 0.30 10.93 -19.59
N ALA A 210 0.41 9.63 -19.87
CA ALA A 210 0.27 9.11 -21.22
C ALA A 210 -1.22 8.91 -21.57
N PRO A 211 -1.65 9.15 -22.82
CA PRO A 211 -2.99 8.78 -23.24
C PRO A 211 -3.18 7.26 -23.15
N PRO A 212 -4.36 6.79 -22.72
CA PRO A 212 -4.65 5.37 -22.69
C PRO A 212 -4.74 4.79 -24.12
N PRO A 213 -4.48 3.48 -24.31
CA PRO A 213 -4.62 2.82 -25.60
C PRO A 213 -6.08 2.78 -26.06
N PRO A 214 -6.32 2.64 -27.39
CA PRO A 214 -7.66 2.42 -27.91
C PRO A 214 -8.36 1.23 -27.22
N GLY A 215 -9.60 1.40 -26.80
CA GLY A 215 -10.38 0.37 -26.09
C GLY A 215 -10.08 0.27 -24.59
N PHE A 216 -9.35 1.23 -24.01
CA PHE A 216 -9.14 1.29 -22.56
C PHE A 216 -10.48 1.36 -21.81
N ASP A 217 -10.66 0.46 -20.84
CA ASP A 217 -11.85 0.43 -19.98
C ASP A 217 -11.56 1.13 -18.64
N ALA A 218 -12.01 2.38 -18.52
CA ALA A 218 -11.86 3.18 -17.31
C ALA A 218 -12.57 2.57 -16.09
N TRP A 219 -13.71 1.88 -16.28
CA TRP A 219 -14.42 1.21 -15.19
C TRP A 219 -13.67 -0.01 -14.68
N ALA A 220 -13.07 -0.79 -15.58
CA ALA A 220 -12.21 -1.90 -15.19
C ALA A 220 -10.98 -1.41 -14.42
N ALA A 221 -10.35 -0.32 -14.88
CA ALA A 221 -9.22 0.30 -14.19
C ALA A 221 -9.62 0.83 -12.80
N MET A 222 -10.77 1.50 -12.69
CA MET A 222 -11.30 1.99 -11.41
C MET A 222 -11.57 0.85 -10.41
N ARG A 223 -12.12 -0.28 -10.89
CA ARG A 223 -12.31 -1.49 -10.09
C ARG A 223 -10.97 -2.09 -9.65
N LEU A 224 -9.96 -2.09 -10.52
CA LEU A 224 -8.61 -2.58 -10.20
C LEU A 224 -7.95 -1.71 -9.12
N VAL A 225 -8.14 -0.40 -9.15
CA VAL A 225 -7.68 0.52 -8.09
C VAL A 225 -8.31 0.15 -6.73
N GLY A 226 -9.54 -0.35 -6.72
CA GLY A 226 -10.21 -0.84 -5.51
C GLY A 226 -11.64 -0.36 -5.32
N TYR A 227 -12.13 0.60 -6.12
CA TYR A 227 -13.45 1.20 -5.96
C TYR A 227 -14.59 0.20 -6.14
N ASP A 228 -15.59 0.29 -5.24
CA ASP A 228 -16.85 -0.42 -5.37
C ASP A 228 -17.77 0.32 -6.36
N LEU A 229 -18.07 -0.33 -7.47
CA LEU A 229 -18.87 0.27 -8.56
C LEU A 229 -20.38 -0.07 -8.47
N ARG A 230 -20.90 -0.51 -7.31
CA ARG A 230 -22.35 -0.73 -7.12
C ARG A 230 -23.14 0.58 -7.21
N ASP A 231 -22.53 1.72 -6.88
CA ASP A 231 -23.00 3.07 -7.17
C ASP A 231 -21.91 3.79 -7.98
N PRO A 232 -21.99 3.75 -9.32
CA PRO A 232 -20.94 4.32 -10.17
C PRO A 232 -20.75 5.83 -10.02
N GLU A 233 -21.84 6.58 -9.82
CA GLU A 233 -21.75 8.03 -9.63
C GLU A 233 -21.07 8.40 -8.31
N ALA A 234 -21.38 7.69 -7.24
CA ALA A 234 -20.71 7.87 -5.96
C ALA A 234 -19.23 7.50 -6.04
N ALA A 235 -18.89 6.43 -6.76
CA ALA A 235 -17.50 6.01 -6.99
C ALA A 235 -16.71 7.07 -7.78
N VAL A 236 -17.30 7.67 -8.83
CA VAL A 236 -16.68 8.76 -9.58
C VAL A 236 -16.48 10.00 -8.70
N ARG A 237 -17.47 10.37 -7.86
CA ARG A 237 -17.29 11.46 -6.88
C ARG A 237 -16.13 11.21 -5.92
N ALA A 238 -16.02 9.99 -5.38
CA ALA A 238 -14.93 9.63 -4.48
C ALA A 238 -13.58 9.70 -5.18
N PHE A 239 -13.47 9.16 -6.40
CA PHE A 239 -12.29 9.27 -7.24
C PHE A 239 -11.89 10.74 -7.48
N HIS A 240 -12.84 11.62 -7.81
CA HIS A 240 -12.55 13.04 -8.01
C HIS A 240 -12.14 13.74 -6.72
N ARG A 241 -12.76 13.39 -5.58
CA ARG A 241 -12.38 13.91 -4.27
C ARG A 241 -10.93 13.58 -3.96
N HIS A 242 -10.53 12.34 -4.19
CA HIS A 242 -9.17 11.87 -3.92
C HIS A 242 -8.15 12.45 -4.90
N TYR A 243 -8.38 12.33 -6.22
CA TYR A 243 -7.36 12.62 -7.24
C TYR A 243 -7.46 14.00 -7.87
N ARG A 244 -8.58 14.69 -7.70
CA ARG A 244 -8.86 15.97 -8.36
C ARG A 244 -9.21 17.12 -7.42
N GLY A 245 -9.42 16.85 -6.12
CA GLY A 245 -9.83 17.87 -5.15
C GLY A 245 -11.20 18.50 -5.46
N ASN A 246 -12.11 17.74 -6.08
CA ASN A 246 -13.49 18.16 -6.36
C ASN A 246 -14.47 16.98 -6.20
N GLU A 247 -15.77 17.19 -6.42
CA GLU A 247 -16.80 16.17 -6.22
C GLU A 247 -17.72 16.01 -7.44
N ALA A 248 -17.20 16.17 -8.64
CA ALA A 248 -17.96 15.88 -9.86
C ALA A 248 -18.38 14.40 -9.88
N SER A 249 -19.62 14.12 -10.28
CA SER A 249 -20.16 12.75 -10.40
C SER A 249 -20.09 12.17 -11.80
N GLN A 250 -19.60 12.94 -12.75
CA GLN A 250 -19.46 12.56 -14.15
C GLN A 250 -17.98 12.58 -14.54
N TRP A 251 -17.57 11.72 -15.47
CA TRP A 251 -16.22 11.72 -16.01
C TRP A 251 -15.79 13.09 -16.53
N LEU A 252 -14.59 13.49 -16.18
CA LEU A 252 -13.95 14.71 -16.64
C LEU A 252 -12.81 14.40 -17.61
N PRO A 253 -12.46 15.34 -18.52
CA PRO A 253 -11.27 15.19 -19.35
C PRO A 253 -10.01 14.95 -18.50
N GLY A 254 -9.20 13.95 -18.87
CA GLY A 254 -8.00 13.55 -18.15
C GLY A 254 -8.21 12.41 -17.14
N ASP A 255 -9.44 11.99 -16.86
CA ASP A 255 -9.69 10.89 -15.90
C ASP A 255 -9.19 9.54 -16.41
N ALA A 256 -9.35 9.31 -17.71
CA ALA A 256 -8.86 8.08 -18.33
C ALA A 256 -7.34 7.96 -18.26
N GLU A 257 -6.61 9.06 -18.45
CA GLU A 257 -5.16 9.15 -18.32
C GLU A 257 -4.70 8.89 -16.88
N ILE A 258 -5.41 9.45 -15.88
CA ILE A 258 -5.16 9.19 -14.47
C ILE A 258 -5.34 7.70 -14.18
N LEU A 259 -6.49 7.13 -14.52
CA LEU A 259 -6.81 5.73 -14.27
C LEU A 259 -5.85 4.78 -14.99
N PHE A 260 -5.44 5.12 -16.21
CA PHE A 260 -4.47 4.32 -16.95
C PHE A 260 -3.11 4.30 -16.25
N ASP A 261 -2.64 5.44 -15.75
CA ASP A 261 -1.38 5.49 -14.99
C ASP A 261 -1.48 4.73 -13.66
N LEU A 262 -2.57 4.88 -12.90
CA LEU A 262 -2.80 4.12 -11.66
C LEU A 262 -2.86 2.61 -11.91
N GLN A 263 -3.53 2.18 -12.98
CA GLN A 263 -3.56 0.77 -13.39
C GLN A 263 -2.16 0.25 -13.69
N LYS A 264 -1.35 0.99 -14.44
CA LYS A 264 0.04 0.61 -14.71
C LYS A 264 0.85 0.46 -13.44
N GLN A 265 0.74 1.43 -12.51
CA GLN A 265 1.44 1.34 -11.23
C GLN A 265 1.09 0.05 -10.47
N LEU A 266 -0.18 -0.34 -10.44
CA LEU A 266 -0.62 -1.57 -9.77
C LEU A 266 -0.12 -2.84 -10.47
N MET A 267 -0.09 -2.84 -11.82
CA MET A 267 0.39 -3.98 -12.59
C MET A 267 1.92 -4.15 -12.52
N ASP A 268 2.66 -3.06 -12.31
CA ASP A 268 4.12 -3.06 -12.18
C ASP A 268 4.59 -3.35 -10.74
N MET A 269 3.67 -3.45 -9.77
CA MET A 269 4.03 -3.83 -8.39
C MET A 269 4.46 -5.30 -8.33
N PRO A 270 5.52 -5.62 -7.55
CA PRO A 270 5.89 -7.01 -7.34
C PRO A 270 4.73 -7.75 -6.65
N GLU A 271 4.49 -8.99 -7.09
CA GLU A 271 3.53 -9.86 -6.41
C GLU A 271 3.92 -10.02 -4.93
N PRO A 272 2.94 -10.00 -4.01
CA PRO A 272 3.23 -10.30 -2.61
C PRO A 272 3.87 -11.68 -2.51
N ALA A 273 4.92 -11.81 -1.71
CA ALA A 273 5.57 -13.08 -1.48
C ALA A 273 4.52 -14.13 -1.07
N VAL A 274 4.36 -15.15 -1.90
CA VAL A 274 3.44 -16.26 -1.61
C VAL A 274 3.98 -16.98 -0.39
N VAL A 275 3.38 -16.74 0.78
CA VAL A 275 3.63 -17.57 1.96
C VAL A 275 3.00 -18.93 1.67
N PRO A 276 3.78 -20.02 1.58
CA PRO A 276 3.21 -21.34 1.36
C PRO A 276 2.19 -21.63 2.47
N ILE A 277 0.95 -21.95 2.08
CA ILE A 277 -0.03 -22.45 3.04
C ILE A 277 0.47 -23.84 3.46
N THR A 278 1.12 -23.89 4.62
CA THR A 278 1.43 -25.18 5.25
C THR A 278 0.11 -25.75 5.74
N THR A 279 -0.46 -26.71 4.99
CA THR A 279 -1.56 -27.54 5.50
C THR A 279 -1.03 -28.31 6.70
N PRO A 280 -1.70 -28.24 7.87
CA PRO A 280 -1.32 -29.11 8.98
C PRO A 280 -1.45 -30.55 8.51
N SER A 281 -0.37 -31.32 8.67
CA SER A 281 -0.38 -32.78 8.45
C SER A 281 -1.37 -33.40 9.45
N SER A 282 -2.39 -34.06 8.90
CA SER A 282 -3.41 -34.85 9.59
C SER A 282 -2.81 -35.96 10.45
#